data_5fe5d1bfeacf3267cf35b532cda15b4e
#
_entry.id   5fe5d1bfeacf3267cf35b532cda15b4e
#
_cell.length_a   1.000
_cell.length_b   1.000
_cell.length_c   1.000
_cell.angle_alpha   90.00
_cell.angle_beta   90.00
_cell.angle_gamma   90.00
#
_symmetry.space_group_name_H-M   'P 1'
#
loop_
_entity.id
_entity.type
_entity.pdbx_description
1 polymer ?
#
loop_
_entity_poly.entity_id
_entity_poly.type
_entity_poly.pdbx_seq_one_letter_code
_entity_poly.pdbx_strand_id
1 'polypeptide(L)'
;MRTVSTEPVSTQTVSTHLESYVAGRWFRGTDDGEPVLDAVTGQEVTRVSSHGLDFAALVAHARDVGGPAVRRLTFHERATLLKELALHLGRFKDDFYALSLRTGATRRDSMVDIDGGIGTMFSFASKGKRELPNDTVVLDGALEPLGKGGTFVGQHLYTSRPGVAVQINAFNFPVWGMLEKLAPAFLAGLPSIVKPGSQTAYVTEAVVRQIVASGILPEGSLQLVCGSAGTLLDELGEQDAVAFTGSAHTAAILREHPAVLHRGVRLGVEADSLNCSILGPDVTVEDPEFDLFVKGVVTEMTVKAGQKCTAIRRVIVPEPVADAVVEAISARLARITVGDPADESVRMGALASLGQRDEVRKAIEALRTSADIVYGDPAHVEVVGADAERGAFLSPSCSGPAPARPSRTTWSRSDRSPRCSPSEPSRRRWTWRPGAAAVWWRRSPPTTRRSPARWPAGSRPGTAGC
;
A
#
# COMPACT_ATOMS: atom_id res chain seq x y z
N MET A 1 38.86 -8.06 10.22
CA MET A 1 37.94 -9.08 9.74
C MET A 1 37.16 -9.62 10.91
N ARG A 2 35.92 -9.18 11.11
CA ARG A 2 35.01 -9.82 12.09
C ARG A 2 34.33 -10.98 11.34
N THR A 3 34.49 -12.18 11.86
CA THR A 3 33.79 -13.37 11.41
C THR A 3 32.30 -13.15 11.65
N VAL A 4 31.56 -12.94 10.59
CA VAL A 4 30.09 -12.87 10.62
C VAL A 4 29.60 -14.30 10.90
N SER A 5 28.90 -14.48 12.00
CA SER A 5 28.20 -15.74 12.30
C SER A 5 27.22 -16.05 11.15
N THR A 6 27.42 -17.18 10.49
CA THR A 6 26.60 -17.63 9.36
C THR A 6 25.42 -18.51 9.79
N GLU A 7 25.09 -18.56 11.08
CA GLU A 7 23.91 -19.31 11.51
C GLU A 7 22.65 -18.53 11.13
N PRO A 8 21.72 -19.15 10.38
CA PRO A 8 20.47 -18.52 10.05
C PRO A 8 19.67 -18.23 11.34
N VAL A 9 19.34 -16.99 11.57
CA VAL A 9 18.38 -16.63 12.63
C VAL A 9 17.07 -17.32 12.26
N SER A 10 16.61 -18.27 13.06
CA SER A 10 15.34 -18.97 12.82
C SER A 10 14.19 -17.95 12.81
N THR A 11 13.58 -17.73 11.63
CA THR A 11 12.44 -16.83 11.47
C THR A 11 11.11 -17.51 11.77
N GLN A 12 11.09 -18.82 12.01
CA GLN A 12 9.87 -19.61 12.24
C GLN A 12 9.25 -19.36 13.64
N THR A 13 10.04 -18.89 14.61
CA THR A 13 9.52 -18.61 15.95
C THR A 13 9.45 -17.09 16.16
N VAL A 14 8.25 -16.55 16.17
CA VAL A 14 8.02 -15.15 16.52
C VAL A 14 8.25 -14.99 18.02
N SER A 15 9.01 -13.97 18.41
CA SER A 15 9.19 -13.63 19.84
C SER A 15 7.85 -13.28 20.48
N THR A 16 7.67 -13.57 21.75
CA THR A 16 6.48 -13.18 22.53
C THR A 16 6.25 -11.67 22.55
N HIS A 17 7.29 -10.88 22.34
CA HIS A 17 7.23 -9.43 22.16
C HIS A 17 8.12 -9.03 20.99
N LEU A 18 7.60 -8.20 20.10
CA LEU A 18 8.41 -7.62 19.03
C LEU A 18 9.35 -6.56 19.61
N GLU A 19 10.50 -6.46 18.98
CA GLU A 19 11.50 -5.47 19.34
C GLU A 19 11.65 -4.41 18.25
N SER A 20 11.80 -3.17 18.67
CA SER A 20 12.26 -2.08 17.81
C SER A 20 13.77 -2.17 17.62
N TYR A 21 14.29 -1.75 16.47
CA TYR A 21 15.73 -1.64 16.24
C TYR A 21 16.14 -0.17 16.23
N VAL A 22 16.81 0.26 17.28
CA VAL A 22 17.06 1.68 17.59
C VAL A 22 18.50 1.88 18.00
N ALA A 23 19.18 2.85 17.39
CA ALA A 23 20.58 3.20 17.71
C ALA A 23 21.50 1.97 17.76
N GLY A 24 21.37 1.09 16.76
CA GLY A 24 22.22 -0.10 16.62
C GLY A 24 21.90 -1.26 17.57
N ARG A 25 20.79 -1.23 18.29
CA ARG A 25 20.39 -2.28 19.25
C ARG A 25 18.91 -2.58 19.20
N TRP A 26 18.56 -3.82 19.55
CA TRP A 26 17.17 -4.23 19.73
C TRP A 26 16.64 -3.71 21.07
N PHE A 27 15.41 -3.18 21.03
CA PHE A 27 14.73 -2.57 22.17
C PHE A 27 13.33 -3.15 22.30
N ARG A 28 13.03 -3.73 23.46
CA ARG A 28 11.69 -4.17 23.84
C ARG A 28 10.98 -3.04 24.60
N GLY A 29 9.72 -2.77 24.28
CA GLY A 29 8.87 -1.84 25.05
C GLY A 29 8.82 -2.23 26.53
N THR A 30 8.68 -1.24 27.40
CA THR A 30 8.76 -1.42 28.86
C THR A 30 7.43 -1.77 29.52
N ASP A 31 6.34 -1.84 28.74
CA ASP A 31 5.02 -2.32 29.15
C ASP A 31 4.70 -3.70 28.55
N ASP A 32 3.51 -4.23 28.83
CA ASP A 32 3.06 -5.51 28.28
C ASP A 32 2.74 -5.45 26.78
N GLY A 33 2.55 -4.26 26.22
CA GLY A 33 2.22 -4.04 24.81
C GLY A 33 0.84 -4.56 24.39
N GLU A 34 0.45 -4.21 23.17
CA GLU A 34 -0.80 -4.63 22.56
C GLU A 34 -0.65 -6.01 21.90
N PRO A 35 -1.60 -6.93 22.07
CA PRO A 35 -1.56 -8.23 21.42
C PRO A 35 -1.72 -8.11 19.90
N VAL A 36 -0.91 -8.87 19.16
CA VAL A 36 -1.05 -9.08 17.73
C VAL A 36 -1.56 -10.49 17.50
N LEU A 37 -2.71 -10.61 16.87
CA LEU A 37 -3.38 -11.88 16.68
C LEU A 37 -3.08 -12.46 15.30
N ASP A 38 -3.02 -13.77 15.25
CA ASP A 38 -3.04 -14.55 14.03
C ASP A 38 -4.41 -14.36 13.35
N ALA A 39 -4.39 -13.91 12.11
CA ALA A 39 -5.62 -13.61 11.36
C ALA A 39 -6.47 -14.84 11.05
N VAL A 40 -5.84 -16.03 11.04
CA VAL A 40 -6.48 -17.32 10.70
C VAL A 40 -7.08 -17.96 11.93
N THR A 41 -6.33 -17.99 13.04
CA THR A 41 -6.70 -18.74 14.24
C THR A 41 -7.25 -17.87 15.37
N GLY A 42 -7.04 -16.55 15.31
CA GLY A 42 -7.37 -15.62 16.39
C GLY A 42 -6.48 -15.75 17.64
N GLN A 43 -5.45 -16.60 17.59
CA GLN A 43 -4.52 -16.75 18.70
C GLN A 43 -3.49 -15.61 18.74
N GLU A 44 -2.98 -15.29 19.93
CA GLU A 44 -1.90 -14.32 20.05
C GLU A 44 -0.61 -14.86 19.41
N VAL A 45 -0.04 -14.10 18.48
CA VAL A 45 1.25 -14.39 17.84
C VAL A 45 2.37 -13.75 18.63
N THR A 46 2.17 -12.51 19.05
CA THR A 46 3.17 -11.67 19.71
C THR A 46 2.50 -10.44 20.31
N ARG A 47 3.27 -9.63 21.00
CA ARG A 47 2.87 -8.32 21.51
C ARG A 47 3.75 -7.22 20.94
N VAL A 48 3.21 -6.02 20.79
CA VAL A 48 3.92 -4.89 20.20
C VAL A 48 3.81 -3.66 21.10
N SER A 49 4.95 -3.02 21.37
CA SER A 49 5.02 -1.79 22.14
C SER A 49 6.22 -0.93 21.78
N SER A 50 6.02 0.39 21.78
CA SER A 50 7.07 1.41 21.73
C SER A 50 7.18 2.20 23.03
N HIS A 51 6.54 1.74 24.10
CA HIS A 51 6.60 2.42 25.40
C HIS A 51 8.03 2.44 25.96
N GLY A 52 8.47 3.62 26.42
CA GLY A 52 9.83 3.83 26.90
C GLY A 52 10.89 4.03 25.81
N LEU A 53 10.49 4.06 24.52
CA LEU A 53 11.39 4.35 23.41
C LEU A 53 11.72 5.85 23.36
N ASP A 54 13.01 6.16 23.31
CA ASP A 54 13.51 7.54 23.14
C ASP A 54 13.50 7.91 21.66
N PHE A 55 12.46 8.58 21.21
CA PHE A 55 12.29 8.99 19.81
C PHE A 55 13.28 10.09 19.40
N ALA A 56 13.69 10.95 20.33
CA ALA A 56 14.70 11.97 20.07
C ALA A 56 16.06 11.33 19.78
N ALA A 57 16.49 10.39 20.62
CA ALA A 57 17.72 9.65 20.40
C ALA A 57 17.68 8.81 19.12
N LEU A 58 16.52 8.22 18.77
CA LEU A 58 16.30 7.46 17.54
C LEU A 58 16.52 8.35 16.31
N VAL A 59 15.88 9.52 16.27
CA VAL A 59 16.00 10.46 15.14
C VAL A 59 17.41 11.05 15.07
N ALA A 60 18.02 11.41 16.21
CA ALA A 60 19.39 11.89 16.26
C ALA A 60 20.38 10.85 15.73
N HIS A 61 20.25 9.59 16.12
CA HIS A 61 21.12 8.52 15.62
C HIS A 61 20.99 8.32 14.10
N ALA A 62 19.76 8.33 13.56
CA ALA A 62 19.56 8.28 12.11
C ALA A 62 20.22 9.47 11.40
N ARG A 63 20.07 10.68 11.97
CA ARG A 63 20.58 11.92 11.37
C ARG A 63 22.10 12.03 11.45
N ASP A 64 22.68 11.72 12.61
CA ASP A 64 24.07 12.03 12.93
C ASP A 64 25.03 10.86 12.63
N VAL A 65 24.53 9.61 12.65
CA VAL A 65 25.31 8.40 12.32
C VAL A 65 24.93 7.89 10.93
N GLY A 66 23.66 7.56 10.73
CA GLY A 66 23.18 6.97 9.50
C GLY A 66 23.30 7.89 8.29
N GLY A 67 22.91 9.13 8.44
CA GLY A 67 22.94 10.12 7.36
C GLY A 67 24.33 10.30 6.76
N PRO A 68 25.35 10.67 7.53
CA PRO A 68 26.73 10.78 7.04
C PRO A 68 27.26 9.47 6.45
N ALA A 69 26.94 8.31 7.07
CA ALA A 69 27.37 7.01 6.56
C ALA A 69 26.83 6.70 5.18
N VAL A 70 25.55 7.01 4.91
CA VAL A 70 24.93 6.81 3.59
C VAL A 70 25.37 7.87 2.57
N ARG A 71 25.45 9.14 2.97
CA ARG A 71 25.79 10.25 2.06
C ARG A 71 27.24 10.21 1.53
N ARG A 72 28.17 9.55 2.24
CA ARG A 72 29.56 9.35 1.75
C ARG A 72 29.63 8.41 0.57
N LEU A 73 28.64 7.52 0.40
CA LEU A 73 28.57 6.57 -0.70
C LEU A 73 28.10 7.27 -1.98
N THR A 74 28.71 6.92 -3.12
CA THR A 74 28.20 7.31 -4.43
C THR A 74 26.86 6.63 -4.73
N PHE A 75 26.11 7.13 -5.70
CA PHE A 75 24.86 6.48 -6.13
C PHE A 75 25.10 5.03 -6.58
N HIS A 76 26.24 4.75 -7.22
CA HIS A 76 26.59 3.40 -7.65
C HIS A 76 26.93 2.46 -6.50
N GLU A 77 27.59 2.95 -5.45
CA GLU A 77 27.85 2.17 -4.24
C GLU A 77 26.54 1.86 -3.51
N ARG A 78 25.66 2.85 -3.31
CA ARG A 78 24.31 2.65 -2.73
C ARG A 78 23.51 1.63 -3.53
N ALA A 79 23.52 1.75 -4.86
CA ALA A 79 22.86 0.81 -5.77
C ALA A 79 23.43 -0.62 -5.65
N THR A 80 24.74 -0.75 -5.44
CA THR A 80 25.38 -2.05 -5.20
C THR A 80 24.89 -2.69 -3.91
N LEU A 81 24.90 -1.93 -2.80
CA LEU A 81 24.40 -2.42 -1.52
C LEU A 81 22.90 -2.81 -1.57
N LEU A 82 22.06 -2.05 -2.28
CA LEU A 82 20.66 -2.43 -2.52
C LEU A 82 20.54 -3.76 -3.24
N LYS A 83 21.37 -4.01 -4.26
CA LYS A 83 21.39 -5.28 -4.99
C LYS A 83 21.84 -6.43 -4.10
N GLU A 84 22.88 -6.25 -3.33
CA GLU A 84 23.42 -7.24 -2.39
C GLU A 84 22.39 -7.60 -1.33
N LEU A 85 21.70 -6.59 -0.79
CA LEU A 85 20.63 -6.77 0.19
C LEU A 85 19.44 -7.53 -0.41
N ALA A 86 19.02 -7.21 -1.65
CA ALA A 86 17.97 -7.94 -2.35
C ALA A 86 18.33 -9.42 -2.55
N LEU A 87 19.58 -9.70 -2.94
CA LEU A 87 20.10 -11.08 -3.05
C LEU A 87 20.13 -11.78 -1.70
N HIS A 88 20.50 -11.08 -0.62
CA HIS A 88 20.53 -11.63 0.73
C HIS A 88 19.11 -12.01 1.18
N LEU A 89 18.15 -11.09 1.11
CA LEU A 89 16.76 -11.33 1.50
C LEU A 89 16.11 -12.45 0.69
N GLY A 90 16.48 -12.57 -0.59
CA GLY A 90 16.00 -13.63 -1.47
C GLY A 90 16.28 -15.05 -0.95
N ARG A 91 17.25 -15.25 -0.06
CA ARG A 91 17.57 -16.55 0.54
C ARG A 91 16.60 -16.97 1.64
N PHE A 92 15.88 -16.01 2.22
CA PHE A 92 14.98 -16.21 3.36
C PHE A 92 13.50 -16.11 2.99
N LYS A 93 13.17 -16.11 1.69
CA LYS A 93 11.79 -15.93 1.21
C LYS A 93 10.82 -16.95 1.77
N ASP A 94 11.21 -18.21 1.84
CA ASP A 94 10.34 -19.27 2.34
C ASP A 94 10.00 -19.08 3.82
N ASP A 95 10.93 -18.59 4.63
CA ASP A 95 10.68 -18.23 6.02
C ASP A 95 9.69 -17.06 6.12
N PHE A 96 9.87 -16.04 5.29
CA PHE A 96 8.95 -14.91 5.24
C PHE A 96 7.56 -15.31 4.75
N TYR A 97 7.45 -16.24 3.79
CA TYR A 97 6.16 -16.80 3.36
C TYR A 97 5.47 -17.51 4.53
N ALA A 98 6.19 -18.35 5.27
CA ALA A 98 5.63 -19.07 6.41
C ALA A 98 5.06 -18.11 7.49
N LEU A 99 5.76 -17.01 7.77
CA LEU A 99 5.25 -15.97 8.67
C LEU A 99 4.03 -15.24 8.09
N SER A 100 4.06 -14.96 6.80
CA SER A 100 3.01 -14.20 6.12
C SER A 100 1.66 -14.95 6.11
N LEU A 101 1.63 -16.29 6.17
CA LEU A 101 0.38 -17.05 6.30
C LEU A 101 -0.45 -16.62 7.49
N ARG A 102 0.18 -16.27 8.62
CA ARG A 102 -0.50 -15.79 9.83
C ARG A 102 -1.22 -14.45 9.64
N THR A 103 -0.88 -13.70 8.59
CA THR A 103 -1.59 -12.46 8.22
C THR A 103 -2.86 -12.72 7.43
N GLY A 104 -3.23 -13.97 7.20
CA GLY A 104 -4.30 -14.37 6.32
C GLY A 104 -3.91 -14.42 4.82
N ALA A 105 -2.67 -14.09 4.48
CA ALA A 105 -2.21 -14.12 3.09
C ALA A 105 -1.95 -15.56 2.63
N THR A 106 -2.47 -15.95 1.46
CA THR A 106 -2.09 -17.21 0.82
C THR A 106 -0.61 -17.18 0.40
N ARG A 107 0.00 -18.34 0.10
CA ARG A 107 1.38 -18.37 -0.43
C ARG A 107 1.52 -17.48 -1.69
N ARG A 108 0.52 -17.46 -2.56
CA ARG A 108 0.51 -16.61 -3.75
C ARG A 108 0.48 -15.12 -3.39
N ASP A 109 -0.30 -14.74 -2.39
CA ASP A 109 -0.37 -13.36 -1.91
C ASP A 109 0.95 -12.94 -1.26
N SER A 110 1.58 -13.86 -0.52
CA SER A 110 2.88 -13.65 0.12
C SER A 110 3.99 -13.45 -0.92
N MET A 111 3.95 -14.18 -2.05
CA MET A 111 4.87 -13.96 -3.17
C MET A 111 4.71 -12.56 -3.77
N VAL A 112 3.48 -12.04 -3.90
CA VAL A 112 3.27 -10.66 -4.40
C VAL A 112 3.93 -9.63 -3.48
N ASP A 113 3.81 -9.79 -2.15
CA ASP A 113 4.40 -8.88 -1.17
C ASP A 113 5.94 -9.03 -1.12
N ILE A 114 6.43 -10.23 -0.89
CA ILE A 114 7.83 -10.49 -0.59
C ILE A 114 8.69 -10.40 -1.85
N ASP A 115 8.31 -11.10 -2.94
CA ASP A 115 9.05 -11.04 -4.20
C ASP A 115 8.91 -9.67 -4.87
N GLY A 116 7.73 -9.03 -4.74
CA GLY A 116 7.50 -7.69 -5.24
C GLY A 116 8.41 -6.67 -4.54
N GLY A 117 8.50 -6.72 -3.21
CA GLY A 117 9.39 -5.87 -2.43
C GLY A 117 10.87 -6.07 -2.79
N ILE A 118 11.34 -7.31 -2.85
CA ILE A 118 12.71 -7.64 -3.26
C ILE A 118 12.96 -7.21 -4.72
N GLY A 119 12.00 -7.43 -5.62
CA GLY A 119 12.05 -7.00 -7.01
C GLY A 119 12.16 -5.48 -7.16
N THR A 120 11.47 -4.73 -6.30
CA THR A 120 11.57 -3.27 -6.25
C THR A 120 12.99 -2.82 -5.89
N MET A 121 13.65 -3.48 -4.94
CA MET A 121 15.05 -3.17 -4.61
C MET A 121 15.98 -3.40 -5.83
N PHE A 122 15.81 -4.50 -6.58
CA PHE A 122 16.57 -4.72 -7.82
C PHE A 122 16.31 -3.62 -8.86
N SER A 123 15.06 -3.16 -8.97
CA SER A 123 14.69 -2.09 -9.88
C SER A 123 15.41 -0.79 -9.53
N PHE A 124 15.41 -0.36 -8.27
CA PHE A 124 16.13 0.83 -7.82
C PHE A 124 17.65 0.67 -7.91
N ALA A 125 18.19 -0.50 -7.61
CA ALA A 125 19.61 -0.78 -7.81
C ALA A 125 20.03 -0.64 -9.29
N SER A 126 19.20 -1.17 -10.20
CA SER A 126 19.42 -1.04 -11.64
C SER A 126 19.33 0.41 -12.11
N LYS A 127 18.30 1.15 -11.67
CA LYS A 127 18.14 2.59 -11.99
C LYS A 127 19.33 3.40 -11.47
N GLY A 128 19.73 3.18 -10.21
CA GLY A 128 20.89 3.87 -9.62
C GLY A 128 22.18 3.71 -10.42
N LYS A 129 22.40 2.54 -11.02
CA LYS A 129 23.57 2.27 -11.87
C LYS A 129 23.46 2.86 -13.28
N ARG A 130 22.27 2.91 -13.86
CA ARG A 130 22.07 3.30 -15.26
C ARG A 130 21.75 4.79 -15.45
N GLU A 131 21.06 5.38 -14.49
CA GLU A 131 20.45 6.71 -14.63
C GLU A 131 21.16 7.77 -13.77
N LEU A 132 21.94 7.35 -12.76
CA LEU A 132 22.67 8.26 -11.88
C LEU A 132 24.17 8.15 -12.10
N PRO A 133 24.94 9.22 -11.85
CA PRO A 133 26.40 9.19 -11.97
C PRO A 133 27.04 8.37 -10.85
N ASN A 134 28.27 7.91 -11.08
CA ASN A 134 29.08 7.34 -10.00
C ASN A 134 29.70 8.45 -9.14
N ASP A 135 28.85 9.23 -8.53
CA ASP A 135 29.18 10.40 -7.72
C ASP A 135 28.16 10.53 -6.58
N THR A 136 28.34 11.49 -5.70
CA THR A 136 27.39 11.87 -4.63
C THR A 136 26.45 13.00 -5.03
N VAL A 137 26.69 13.60 -6.20
CA VAL A 137 25.96 14.76 -6.76
C VAL A 137 25.51 14.45 -8.18
N VAL A 138 24.32 14.91 -8.55
CA VAL A 138 23.82 14.89 -9.94
C VAL A 138 23.81 16.33 -10.46
N LEU A 139 24.50 16.56 -11.58
CA LEU A 139 24.40 17.80 -12.33
C LEU A 139 23.11 17.78 -13.17
N ASP A 140 22.25 18.76 -12.99
CA ASP A 140 20.99 18.90 -13.71
C ASP A 140 21.14 19.97 -14.82
N GLY A 141 21.32 19.49 -16.02
CA GLY A 141 21.51 20.33 -17.20
C GLY A 141 22.92 20.89 -17.36
N ALA A 142 23.08 21.77 -18.34
CA ALA A 142 24.32 22.49 -18.64
C ALA A 142 24.45 23.78 -17.79
N LEU A 143 25.64 24.35 -17.78
CA LEU A 143 25.88 25.70 -17.26
C LEU A 143 25.05 26.72 -18.05
N GLU A 144 24.25 27.53 -17.37
CA GLU A 144 23.41 28.57 -17.97
C GLU A 144 24.02 29.96 -17.75
N PRO A 145 24.33 30.73 -18.82
CA PRO A 145 24.74 32.11 -18.68
C PRO A 145 23.58 32.98 -18.15
N LEU A 146 23.75 33.58 -16.98
CA LEU A 146 22.75 34.46 -16.35
C LEU A 146 23.03 35.95 -16.64
N GLY A 147 24.16 36.29 -17.29
CA GLY A 147 24.57 37.63 -17.64
C GLY A 147 25.17 37.73 -19.03
N LYS A 148 25.07 38.92 -19.66
CA LYS A 148 25.58 39.21 -21.02
C LYS A 148 27.09 39.01 -21.18
N GLY A 149 27.86 39.07 -20.09
CA GLY A 149 29.32 38.94 -20.12
C GLY A 149 29.87 37.54 -19.92
N GLY A 150 29.02 36.52 -19.76
CA GLY A 150 29.42 35.12 -19.54
C GLY A 150 30.13 34.82 -18.20
N THR A 151 30.30 35.85 -17.34
CA THR A 151 30.97 35.72 -16.03
C THR A 151 30.02 35.32 -14.90
N PHE A 152 28.72 35.48 -15.11
CA PHE A 152 27.68 35.11 -14.16
C PHE A 152 26.92 33.93 -14.75
N VAL A 153 27.05 32.78 -14.11
CA VAL A 153 26.49 31.51 -14.57
C VAL A 153 25.75 30.79 -13.45
N GLY A 154 24.75 30.00 -13.80
CA GLY A 154 23.99 29.13 -12.88
C GLY A 154 24.15 27.67 -13.29
N GLN A 155 24.09 26.78 -12.31
CA GLN A 155 23.94 25.34 -12.54
C GLN A 155 23.13 24.72 -11.42
N HIS A 156 22.18 23.85 -11.79
CA HIS A 156 21.41 23.09 -10.82
C HIS A 156 22.17 21.81 -10.38
N LEU A 157 22.14 21.55 -9.11
CA LEU A 157 22.76 20.38 -8.50
C LEU A 157 21.71 19.66 -7.62
N TYR A 158 21.59 18.33 -7.79
CA TYR A 158 20.89 17.51 -6.82
C TYR A 158 21.90 16.87 -5.88
N THR A 159 21.71 17.10 -4.59
CA THR A 159 22.50 16.50 -3.52
C THR A 159 21.60 15.75 -2.56
N SER A 160 22.15 14.81 -1.82
CA SER A 160 21.42 14.12 -0.73
C SER A 160 21.03 15.12 0.36
N ARG A 161 19.80 14.99 0.88
CA ARG A 161 19.32 15.80 2.01
C ARG A 161 20.00 15.35 3.33
N PRO A 162 20.26 16.27 4.25
CA PRO A 162 20.84 15.93 5.57
C PRO A 162 19.84 15.36 6.57
N GLY A 163 18.56 15.18 6.20
CA GLY A 163 17.49 14.67 7.04
C GLY A 163 17.36 13.16 7.11
N VAL A 164 16.22 12.70 7.59
CA VAL A 164 15.82 11.28 7.70
C VAL A 164 14.52 11.03 6.94
N ALA A 165 14.30 9.79 6.50
CA ALA A 165 13.06 9.33 5.89
C ALA A 165 12.28 8.48 6.90
N VAL A 166 11.17 9.00 7.42
CA VAL A 166 10.23 8.23 8.25
C VAL A 166 9.21 7.56 7.35
N GLN A 167 9.05 6.26 7.49
CA GLN A 167 8.17 5.43 6.67
C GLN A 167 7.09 4.82 7.55
N ILE A 168 5.86 5.35 7.47
CA ILE A 168 4.70 4.82 8.18
C ILE A 168 3.92 3.96 7.18
N ASN A 169 3.99 2.64 7.36
CA ASN A 169 3.52 1.67 6.38
C ASN A 169 2.19 1.05 6.80
N ALA A 170 1.38 0.67 5.78
CA ALA A 170 0.16 -0.07 5.97
C ALA A 170 0.43 -1.56 6.27
N PHE A 171 -0.59 -2.24 6.77
CA PHE A 171 -0.53 -3.65 7.15
C PHE A 171 -0.57 -4.64 5.97
N ASN A 172 -1.09 -4.22 4.81
CA ASN A 172 -1.44 -5.13 3.72
C ASN A 172 -0.22 -5.66 2.94
N PHE A 173 0.88 -4.90 2.88
CA PHE A 173 2.14 -5.28 2.26
C PHE A 173 3.31 -4.98 3.20
N PRO A 174 3.47 -5.78 4.29
CA PRO A 174 4.46 -5.50 5.33
C PRO A 174 5.91 -5.53 4.83
N VAL A 175 6.22 -6.28 3.78
CA VAL A 175 7.55 -6.36 3.18
C VAL A 175 7.69 -5.36 2.03
N TRP A 176 6.82 -5.41 1.04
CA TRP A 176 6.88 -4.50 -0.11
C TRP A 176 6.77 -3.05 0.33
N GLY A 177 5.77 -2.71 1.16
CA GLY A 177 5.55 -1.34 1.62
C GLY A 177 6.76 -0.72 2.33
N MET A 178 7.56 -1.55 3.04
CA MET A 178 8.84 -1.12 3.59
C MET A 178 9.90 -0.96 2.50
N LEU A 179 10.11 -2.00 1.68
CA LEU A 179 11.25 -2.04 0.74
C LEU A 179 11.11 -1.03 -0.40
N GLU A 180 9.88 -0.74 -0.87
CA GLU A 180 9.62 0.27 -1.91
C GLU A 180 9.96 1.70 -1.47
N LYS A 181 9.91 1.98 -0.14
CA LYS A 181 10.27 3.27 0.43
C LYS A 181 11.74 3.32 0.87
N LEU A 182 12.24 2.19 1.43
CA LEU A 182 13.64 2.08 1.83
C LEU A 182 14.59 2.23 0.62
N ALA A 183 14.31 1.55 -0.49
CA ALA A 183 15.20 1.54 -1.63
C ALA A 183 15.45 2.95 -2.24
N PRO A 184 14.41 3.76 -2.58
CA PRO A 184 14.63 5.11 -3.08
C PRO A 184 15.22 6.05 -2.03
N ALA A 185 14.82 5.94 -0.74
CA ALA A 185 15.37 6.76 0.33
C ALA A 185 16.88 6.51 0.49
N PHE A 186 17.29 5.25 0.55
CA PHE A 186 18.70 4.86 0.66
C PHE A 186 19.49 5.30 -0.57
N LEU A 187 18.95 5.09 -1.79
CA LEU A 187 19.59 5.54 -3.03
C LEU A 187 19.76 7.07 -3.06
N ALA A 188 18.78 7.82 -2.54
CA ALA A 188 18.85 9.28 -2.39
C ALA A 188 19.76 9.76 -1.25
N GLY A 189 20.29 8.85 -0.43
CA GLY A 189 21.23 9.17 0.65
C GLY A 189 20.58 9.51 1.99
N LEU A 190 19.31 9.12 2.20
CA LEU A 190 18.61 9.29 3.46
C LEU A 190 18.57 7.98 4.26
N PRO A 191 18.90 8.03 5.56
CA PRO A 191 18.60 6.92 6.46
C PRO A 191 17.10 6.80 6.68
N SER A 192 16.64 5.59 6.97
CA SER A 192 15.21 5.27 7.10
C SER A 192 14.84 4.86 8.52
N ILE A 193 13.72 5.39 9.00
CA ILE A 193 13.03 4.94 10.21
C ILE A 193 11.71 4.32 9.77
N VAL A 194 11.59 3.01 9.94
CA VAL A 194 10.43 2.23 9.48
C VAL A 194 9.46 2.00 10.63
N LYS A 195 8.19 2.34 10.43
CA LYS A 195 7.08 2.04 11.34
C LYS A 195 6.04 1.22 10.58
N PRO A 196 6.00 -0.12 10.72
CA PRO A 196 5.01 -0.98 10.07
C PRO A 196 3.62 -0.84 10.67
N GLY A 197 2.59 -1.32 9.97
CA GLY A 197 1.28 -1.55 10.55
C GLY A 197 1.36 -2.62 11.64
N SER A 198 0.82 -2.33 12.83
CA SER A 198 1.00 -3.20 14.02
C SER A 198 0.52 -4.63 13.79
N GLN A 199 -0.58 -4.82 13.03
CA GLN A 199 -1.19 -6.13 12.80
C GLN A 199 -0.28 -7.14 12.07
N THR A 200 0.70 -6.64 11.31
CA THR A 200 1.61 -7.49 10.51
C THR A 200 3.07 -7.15 10.76
N ALA A 201 3.36 -6.41 11.84
CA ALA A 201 4.69 -5.91 12.17
C ALA A 201 5.73 -7.03 12.36
N TYR A 202 5.32 -8.21 12.79
CA TYR A 202 6.20 -9.37 12.97
C TYR A 202 6.84 -9.85 11.66
N VAL A 203 6.16 -9.69 10.51
CA VAL A 203 6.75 -9.99 9.21
C VAL A 203 7.82 -8.97 8.85
N THR A 204 7.53 -7.67 9.07
CA THR A 204 8.50 -6.59 8.83
C THR A 204 9.72 -6.72 9.75
N GLU A 205 9.49 -7.03 11.03
CA GLU A 205 10.56 -7.19 12.03
C GLU A 205 11.49 -8.35 11.64
N ALA A 206 10.94 -9.49 11.19
CA ALA A 206 11.73 -10.61 10.71
C ALA A 206 12.62 -10.24 9.51
N VAL A 207 12.09 -9.45 8.56
CA VAL A 207 12.88 -8.93 7.43
C VAL A 207 14.00 -7.99 7.93
N VAL A 208 13.68 -7.07 8.85
CA VAL A 208 14.68 -6.15 9.41
C VAL A 208 15.75 -6.91 10.18
N ARG A 209 15.43 -7.99 10.90
CA ARG A 209 16.43 -8.86 11.53
C ARG A 209 17.43 -9.41 10.52
N GLN A 210 16.95 -9.88 9.36
CA GLN A 210 17.84 -10.36 8.30
C GLN A 210 18.68 -9.23 7.69
N ILE A 211 18.10 -8.03 7.51
CA ILE A 211 18.85 -6.85 7.04
C ILE A 211 19.98 -6.50 8.01
N VAL A 212 19.68 -6.42 9.30
CA VAL A 212 20.65 -6.09 10.34
C VAL A 212 21.72 -7.18 10.45
N ALA A 213 21.33 -8.45 10.48
CA ALA A 213 22.25 -9.59 10.58
C ALA A 213 23.21 -9.67 9.37
N SER A 214 22.80 -9.20 8.19
CA SER A 214 23.64 -9.20 7.00
C SER A 214 24.86 -8.27 7.09
N GLY A 215 24.77 -7.20 7.90
CA GLY A 215 25.80 -6.17 7.97
C GLY A 215 26.04 -5.40 6.65
N ILE A 216 25.15 -5.55 5.66
CA ILE A 216 25.29 -4.93 4.32
C ILE A 216 25.09 -3.41 4.40
N LEU A 217 24.06 -2.97 5.12
CA LEU A 217 23.77 -1.55 5.24
C LEU A 217 24.69 -0.89 6.28
N PRO A 218 25.13 0.37 6.05
CA PRO A 218 25.86 1.13 7.04
C PRO A 218 25.08 1.31 8.35
N GLU A 219 25.78 1.42 9.46
CA GLU A 219 25.20 1.69 10.77
C GLU A 219 24.32 2.93 10.74
N GLY A 220 23.17 2.91 11.43
CA GLY A 220 22.22 4.01 11.53
C GLY A 220 21.39 4.26 10.26
N SER A 221 21.67 3.58 9.14
CA SER A 221 20.93 3.78 7.89
C SER A 221 19.52 3.20 7.90
N LEU A 222 19.23 2.27 8.80
CA LEU A 222 17.91 1.66 9.00
C LEU A 222 17.62 1.53 10.48
N GLN A 223 16.43 1.95 10.89
CA GLN A 223 15.86 1.71 12.21
C GLN A 223 14.39 1.26 12.07
N LEU A 224 13.89 0.57 13.08
CA LEU A 224 12.55 0.00 13.14
C LEU A 224 11.85 0.43 14.42
N VAL A 225 10.59 0.85 14.31
CA VAL A 225 9.70 1.13 15.45
C VAL A 225 8.52 0.16 15.40
N CYS A 226 8.48 -0.80 16.32
CA CYS A 226 7.35 -1.68 16.54
C CYS A 226 6.44 -1.09 17.60
N GLY A 227 5.18 -0.75 17.22
CA GLY A 227 4.21 -0.12 18.11
C GLY A 227 3.71 1.24 17.61
N SER A 228 3.34 2.11 18.53
CA SER A 228 2.89 3.47 18.23
C SER A 228 4.04 4.32 17.67
N ALA A 229 3.69 5.30 16.82
CA ALA A 229 4.65 6.32 16.41
C ALA A 229 5.00 7.32 17.55
N GLY A 230 4.25 7.31 18.65
CA GLY A 230 4.48 8.17 19.81
C GLY A 230 4.74 9.63 19.40
N THR A 231 5.84 10.19 19.90
CA THR A 231 6.30 11.55 19.60
C THR A 231 7.28 11.62 18.43
N LEU A 232 7.41 10.57 17.62
CA LEU A 232 8.38 10.52 16.52
C LEU A 232 8.30 11.74 15.58
N LEU A 233 7.08 12.22 15.26
CA LEU A 233 6.89 13.34 14.36
C LEU A 233 7.31 14.68 15.03
N ASP A 234 7.28 14.75 16.35
CA ASP A 234 7.72 15.95 17.10
C ASP A 234 9.22 16.19 16.98
N GLU A 235 9.99 15.15 16.68
CA GLU A 235 11.45 15.22 16.51
C GLU A 235 11.89 15.60 15.09
N LEU A 236 10.94 15.73 14.16
CA LEU A 236 11.23 15.98 12.74
C LEU A 236 11.29 17.49 12.42
N GLY A 237 12.13 17.83 11.45
CA GLY A 237 12.33 19.19 10.95
C GLY A 237 12.28 19.28 9.42
N GLU A 238 12.59 20.45 8.89
CA GLU A 238 12.45 20.83 7.46
C GLU A 238 13.23 19.93 6.48
N GLN A 239 14.32 19.32 6.95
CA GLN A 239 15.13 18.43 6.12
C GLN A 239 14.62 17.00 6.08
N ASP A 240 13.68 16.66 6.97
CA ASP A 240 13.12 15.33 7.07
C ASP A 240 11.92 15.12 6.12
N ALA A 241 11.62 13.86 5.86
CA ALA A 241 10.49 13.48 5.05
C ALA A 241 9.72 12.33 5.69
N VAL A 242 8.41 12.38 5.61
CA VAL A 242 7.49 11.30 6.02
C VAL A 242 6.82 10.74 4.78
N ALA A 243 6.91 9.43 4.60
CA ALA A 243 6.16 8.68 3.60
C ALA A 243 5.11 7.83 4.32
N PHE A 244 3.85 8.14 4.12
CA PHE A 244 2.72 7.48 4.75
C PHE A 244 1.92 6.68 3.72
N THR A 245 1.63 5.42 4.04
CA THR A 245 0.64 4.60 3.34
C THR A 245 -0.38 4.08 4.36
N GLY A 246 -1.67 4.38 4.16
CA GLY A 246 -2.71 3.95 5.08
C GLY A 246 -4.08 4.57 4.81
N SER A 247 -4.86 4.86 5.87
CA SER A 247 -6.19 5.43 5.74
C SER A 247 -6.17 6.95 5.53
N ALA A 248 -7.17 7.47 4.80
CA ALA A 248 -7.38 8.92 4.65
C ALA A 248 -7.60 9.61 6.01
N HIS A 249 -8.19 8.92 6.97
CA HIS A 249 -8.36 9.45 8.34
C HIS A 249 -6.99 9.73 8.99
N THR A 250 -6.10 8.74 9.01
CA THR A 250 -4.74 8.93 9.56
C THR A 250 -3.96 9.96 8.75
N ALA A 251 -4.11 9.96 7.42
CA ALA A 251 -3.48 10.97 6.57
C ALA A 251 -3.92 12.41 6.92
N ALA A 252 -5.19 12.62 7.28
CA ALA A 252 -5.69 13.92 7.73
C ALA A 252 -5.00 14.36 9.04
N ILE A 253 -4.91 13.44 10.02
CA ILE A 253 -4.20 13.70 11.28
C ILE A 253 -2.73 14.09 11.03
N LEU A 254 -2.04 13.34 10.16
CA LEU A 254 -0.65 13.62 9.83
C LEU A 254 -0.47 14.97 9.12
N ARG A 255 -1.40 15.36 8.25
CA ARG A 255 -1.38 16.66 7.56
C ARG A 255 -1.56 17.84 8.52
N GLU A 256 -2.32 17.65 9.59
CA GLU A 256 -2.57 18.66 10.62
C GLU A 256 -1.47 18.73 11.69
N HIS A 257 -0.50 17.80 11.65
CA HIS A 257 0.58 17.74 12.63
C HIS A 257 1.48 18.98 12.56
N PRO A 258 1.87 19.59 13.70
CA PRO A 258 2.70 20.80 13.73
C PRO A 258 4.02 20.69 12.96
N ALA A 259 4.64 19.51 12.93
CA ALA A 259 5.84 19.26 12.15
C ALA A 259 5.64 19.51 10.64
N VAL A 260 4.47 19.13 10.11
CA VAL A 260 4.11 19.35 8.71
C VAL A 260 3.69 20.78 8.46
N LEU A 261 2.81 21.33 9.32
CA LEU A 261 2.24 22.68 9.13
C LEU A 261 3.25 23.82 9.36
N HIS A 262 4.14 23.67 10.35
CA HIS A 262 4.95 24.80 10.84
C HIS A 262 6.45 24.58 10.71
N ARG A 263 6.93 23.32 10.68
CA ARG A 263 8.37 23.01 10.56
C ARG A 263 8.80 22.56 9.17
N GLY A 264 7.88 22.55 8.19
CA GLY A 264 8.20 22.27 6.80
C GLY A 264 8.59 20.80 6.51
N VAL A 265 8.25 19.86 7.39
CA VAL A 265 8.44 18.43 7.14
C VAL A 265 7.68 18.01 5.89
N ARG A 266 8.35 17.37 4.94
CA ARG A 266 7.70 16.87 3.71
C ARG A 266 6.87 15.64 4.02
N LEU A 267 5.59 15.69 3.71
CA LEU A 267 4.67 14.56 3.87
C LEU A 267 4.19 14.07 2.50
N GLY A 268 4.66 12.88 2.11
CA GLY A 268 4.09 12.09 1.01
C GLY A 268 2.99 11.18 1.54
N VAL A 269 1.82 11.20 0.91
CA VAL A 269 0.65 10.43 1.35
C VAL A 269 0.12 9.57 0.22
N GLU A 270 0.03 8.27 0.46
CA GLU A 270 -0.76 7.32 -0.29
C GLU A 270 -1.88 6.82 0.64
N ALA A 271 -3.11 7.28 0.39
CA ALA A 271 -4.22 6.97 1.28
C ALA A 271 -5.47 6.65 0.52
N ASP A 272 -6.11 5.56 0.92
CA ASP A 272 -7.31 4.99 0.34
C ASP A 272 -7.18 4.72 -1.17
N SER A 273 -8.13 4.02 -1.74
CA SER A 273 -8.25 3.87 -3.18
C SER A 273 -9.71 3.63 -3.56
N LEU A 274 -10.07 4.06 -4.77
CA LEU A 274 -11.41 3.88 -5.32
C LEU A 274 -11.30 3.51 -6.80
N ASN A 275 -10.50 2.49 -7.09
CA ASN A 275 -10.27 2.04 -8.46
C ASN A 275 -11.54 1.52 -9.11
N CYS A 276 -11.66 1.70 -10.40
CA CYS A 276 -12.75 1.15 -11.18
C CYS A 276 -12.21 0.28 -12.32
N SER A 277 -13.04 -0.68 -12.74
CA SER A 277 -12.91 -1.37 -14.01
C SER A 277 -14.09 -1.02 -14.88
N ILE A 278 -13.84 -0.64 -16.13
CA ILE A 278 -14.87 -0.16 -17.06
C ILE A 278 -14.88 -1.09 -18.27
N LEU A 279 -16.05 -1.70 -18.54
CA LEU A 279 -16.27 -2.48 -19.75
C LEU A 279 -16.69 -1.55 -20.89
N GLY A 280 -16.06 -1.67 -22.06
CA GLY A 280 -16.43 -0.89 -23.25
C GLY A 280 -17.86 -1.16 -23.71
N PRO A 281 -18.52 -0.17 -24.32
CA PRO A 281 -19.91 -0.31 -24.77
C PRO A 281 -20.06 -1.22 -25.99
N ASP A 282 -18.98 -1.55 -26.66
CA ASP A 282 -18.86 -2.39 -27.83
C ASP A 282 -18.58 -3.87 -27.50
N VAL A 283 -18.36 -4.21 -26.22
CA VAL A 283 -18.09 -5.57 -25.79
C VAL A 283 -19.39 -6.32 -25.51
N THR A 284 -19.53 -7.47 -26.11
CA THR A 284 -20.62 -8.42 -25.90
C THR A 284 -20.19 -9.61 -25.04
N VAL A 285 -21.11 -10.45 -24.61
CA VAL A 285 -20.82 -11.63 -23.77
C VAL A 285 -20.03 -12.72 -24.50
N GLU A 286 -20.01 -12.71 -25.83
CA GLU A 286 -19.27 -13.63 -26.69
C GLU A 286 -17.81 -13.19 -26.92
N ASP A 287 -17.48 -11.94 -26.60
CA ASP A 287 -16.15 -11.41 -26.84
C ASP A 287 -15.15 -11.89 -25.77
N PRO A 288 -13.89 -12.21 -26.14
CA PRO A 288 -12.88 -12.65 -25.19
C PRO A 288 -12.57 -11.57 -24.13
N GLU A 289 -12.75 -10.30 -24.45
CA GLU A 289 -12.60 -9.16 -23.53
C GLU A 289 -13.56 -9.22 -22.36
N PHE A 290 -14.79 -9.76 -22.56
CA PHE A 290 -15.76 -9.97 -21.48
C PHE A 290 -15.20 -10.94 -20.42
N ASP A 291 -14.65 -12.08 -20.87
CA ASP A 291 -14.07 -13.07 -19.95
C ASP A 291 -12.83 -12.52 -19.21
N LEU A 292 -11.96 -11.79 -19.91
CA LEU A 292 -10.81 -11.11 -19.32
C LEU A 292 -11.22 -10.07 -18.28
N PHE A 293 -12.27 -9.28 -18.56
CA PHE A 293 -12.82 -8.30 -17.64
C PHE A 293 -13.33 -8.96 -16.36
N VAL A 294 -14.19 -9.98 -16.48
CA VAL A 294 -14.73 -10.73 -15.33
C VAL A 294 -13.60 -11.37 -14.51
N LYS A 295 -12.63 -12.01 -15.17
CA LYS A 295 -11.45 -12.59 -14.52
C LYS A 295 -10.64 -11.54 -13.76
N GLY A 296 -10.42 -10.38 -14.36
CA GLY A 296 -9.70 -9.26 -13.74
C GLY A 296 -10.40 -8.79 -12.47
N VAL A 297 -11.72 -8.55 -12.53
CA VAL A 297 -12.51 -8.13 -11.37
C VAL A 297 -12.43 -9.15 -10.24
N VAL A 298 -12.68 -10.43 -10.51
CA VAL A 298 -12.63 -11.49 -9.49
C VAL A 298 -11.23 -11.64 -8.89
N THR A 299 -10.19 -11.56 -9.71
CA THR A 299 -8.80 -11.59 -9.22
C THR A 299 -8.53 -10.45 -8.25
N GLU A 300 -8.94 -9.23 -8.59
CA GLU A 300 -8.72 -8.06 -7.74
C GLU A 300 -9.56 -8.08 -6.45
N MET A 301 -10.69 -8.78 -6.45
CA MET A 301 -11.52 -8.99 -5.26
C MET A 301 -10.90 -10.01 -4.29
N THR A 302 -10.21 -11.04 -4.79
CA THR A 302 -9.83 -12.22 -4.00
C THR A 302 -8.36 -12.26 -3.60
N VAL A 303 -7.44 -11.70 -4.42
CA VAL A 303 -6.02 -11.61 -4.06
C VAL A 303 -5.85 -10.74 -2.82
N LYS A 304 -5.20 -11.28 -1.79
CA LYS A 304 -5.06 -10.70 -0.45
C LYS A 304 -6.40 -10.33 0.20
N ALA A 305 -7.44 -11.12 -0.07
CA ALA A 305 -8.82 -10.81 0.35
C ALA A 305 -9.25 -9.38 -0.02
N GLY A 306 -8.81 -8.88 -1.19
CA GLY A 306 -9.10 -7.53 -1.67
C GLY A 306 -8.39 -6.38 -0.93
N GLN A 307 -7.46 -6.68 -0.04
CA GLN A 307 -6.72 -5.69 0.76
C GLN A 307 -5.53 -5.10 -0.01
N LYS A 308 -5.78 -4.57 -1.20
CA LYS A 308 -4.77 -3.92 -2.05
C LYS A 308 -5.18 -2.49 -2.39
N CYS A 309 -4.18 -1.61 -2.54
CA CYS A 309 -4.39 -0.26 -3.06
C CYS A 309 -4.94 -0.27 -4.51
N THR A 310 -4.58 -1.30 -5.29
CA THR A 310 -5.03 -1.49 -6.67
C THR A 310 -6.36 -2.22 -6.81
N ALA A 311 -6.94 -2.78 -5.73
CA ALA A 311 -8.16 -3.57 -5.80
C ALA A 311 -9.31 -2.79 -6.45
N ILE A 312 -10.03 -3.44 -7.37
CA ILE A 312 -11.18 -2.87 -8.04
C ILE A 312 -12.32 -2.74 -7.02
N ARG A 313 -12.79 -1.50 -6.80
CA ARG A 313 -13.89 -1.17 -5.89
C ARG A 313 -15.18 -0.84 -6.62
N ARG A 314 -15.10 -0.51 -7.90
CA ARG A 314 -16.25 -0.16 -8.74
C ARG A 314 -16.14 -0.86 -10.07
N VAL A 315 -17.20 -1.53 -10.44
CA VAL A 315 -17.37 -2.18 -11.76
C VAL A 315 -18.40 -1.38 -12.54
N ILE A 316 -18.01 -0.82 -13.68
CA ILE A 316 -18.85 0.05 -14.50
C ILE A 316 -19.05 -0.64 -15.84
N VAL A 317 -20.29 -0.98 -16.16
CA VAL A 317 -20.63 -1.74 -17.35
C VAL A 317 -21.84 -1.14 -18.08
N PRO A 318 -21.97 -1.35 -19.39
CA PRO A 318 -23.19 -1.00 -20.13
C PRO A 318 -24.41 -1.75 -19.59
N GLU A 319 -25.56 -1.07 -19.53
CA GLU A 319 -26.79 -1.64 -18.97
C GLU A 319 -27.21 -2.98 -19.64
N PRO A 320 -27.11 -3.16 -20.97
CA PRO A 320 -27.54 -4.40 -21.62
C PRO A 320 -26.77 -5.66 -21.18
N VAL A 321 -25.52 -5.53 -20.76
CA VAL A 321 -24.66 -6.66 -20.33
C VAL A 321 -24.51 -6.76 -18.82
N ALA A 322 -25.16 -5.88 -18.08
CA ALA A 322 -24.98 -5.73 -16.64
C ALA A 322 -25.31 -7.01 -15.86
N ASP A 323 -26.46 -7.62 -16.15
CA ASP A 323 -26.92 -8.83 -15.47
C ASP A 323 -25.99 -10.03 -15.81
N ALA A 324 -25.54 -10.13 -17.06
CA ALA A 324 -24.57 -11.15 -17.47
C ALA A 324 -23.21 -11.00 -16.76
N VAL A 325 -22.76 -9.75 -16.54
CA VAL A 325 -21.54 -9.50 -15.76
C VAL A 325 -21.70 -9.92 -14.30
N VAL A 326 -22.84 -9.61 -13.67
CA VAL A 326 -23.14 -10.05 -12.28
C VAL A 326 -23.15 -11.57 -12.19
N GLU A 327 -23.82 -12.24 -13.11
CA GLU A 327 -23.89 -13.69 -13.16
C GLU A 327 -22.49 -14.32 -13.33
N ALA A 328 -21.71 -13.81 -14.29
CA ALA A 328 -20.37 -14.31 -14.57
C ALA A 328 -19.39 -14.11 -13.40
N ILE A 329 -19.43 -12.94 -12.73
CA ILE A 329 -18.65 -12.66 -11.53
C ILE A 329 -19.09 -13.61 -10.41
N SER A 330 -20.38 -13.75 -10.15
CA SER A 330 -20.95 -14.61 -9.10
C SER A 330 -20.56 -16.06 -9.31
N ALA A 331 -20.67 -16.58 -10.53
CA ALA A 331 -20.28 -17.96 -10.88
C ALA A 331 -18.78 -18.22 -10.65
N ARG A 332 -17.92 -17.22 -10.85
CA ARG A 332 -16.48 -17.36 -10.56
C ARG A 332 -16.17 -17.25 -9.07
N LEU A 333 -16.83 -16.33 -8.36
CA LEU A 333 -16.66 -16.18 -6.91
C LEU A 333 -17.13 -17.41 -6.15
N ALA A 334 -18.17 -18.10 -6.61
CA ALA A 334 -18.65 -19.35 -6.02
C ALA A 334 -17.63 -20.51 -6.06
N ARG A 335 -16.57 -20.38 -6.88
CA ARG A 335 -15.47 -21.36 -6.96
C ARG A 335 -14.27 -20.97 -6.10
N ILE A 336 -14.32 -19.84 -5.41
CA ILE A 336 -13.24 -19.36 -4.56
C ILE A 336 -13.38 -20.02 -3.18
N THR A 337 -12.42 -20.88 -2.85
CA THR A 337 -12.31 -21.45 -1.52
C THR A 337 -11.72 -20.42 -0.57
N VAL A 338 -12.44 -20.14 0.52
CA VAL A 338 -11.97 -19.28 1.62
C VAL A 338 -11.49 -20.18 2.76
N GLY A 339 -10.36 -19.88 3.38
CA GLY A 339 -9.89 -20.75 4.47
C GLY A 339 -8.48 -20.48 4.95
N ASP A 340 -7.92 -21.49 5.63
CA ASP A 340 -6.54 -21.48 6.09
C ASP A 340 -5.59 -21.39 4.90
N PRO A 341 -4.78 -20.32 4.79
CA PRO A 341 -3.86 -20.16 3.69
C PRO A 341 -2.72 -21.20 3.64
N ALA A 342 -2.56 -22.00 4.69
CA ALA A 342 -1.65 -23.16 4.69
C ALA A 342 -2.18 -24.35 3.86
N ASP A 343 -3.48 -24.40 3.59
CA ASP A 343 -4.08 -25.39 2.70
C ASP A 343 -3.95 -24.93 1.23
N GLU A 344 -3.28 -25.71 0.40
CA GLU A 344 -3.05 -25.39 -1.01
C GLU A 344 -4.33 -25.27 -1.86
N SER A 345 -5.46 -25.83 -1.40
CA SER A 345 -6.77 -25.70 -2.06
C SER A 345 -7.40 -24.33 -1.84
N VAL A 346 -7.00 -23.59 -0.81
CA VAL A 346 -7.50 -22.28 -0.46
C VAL A 346 -7.02 -21.21 -1.46
N ARG A 347 -7.98 -20.41 -1.94
CA ARG A 347 -7.73 -19.34 -2.93
C ARG A 347 -7.81 -17.94 -2.32
N MET A 348 -8.48 -17.80 -1.19
CA MET A 348 -8.57 -16.54 -0.46
C MET A 348 -8.47 -16.83 1.05
N GLY A 349 -7.55 -16.17 1.73
CA GLY A 349 -7.40 -16.30 3.17
C GLY A 349 -8.19 -15.25 3.95
N ALA A 350 -7.79 -15.02 5.20
CA ALA A 350 -8.42 -14.06 6.09
C ALA A 350 -8.02 -12.60 5.78
N LEU A 351 -8.81 -11.66 6.29
CA LEU A 351 -8.40 -10.28 6.46
C LEU A 351 -7.30 -10.19 7.54
N ALA A 352 -6.47 -9.16 7.50
CA ALA A 352 -5.28 -9.06 8.35
C ALA A 352 -5.58 -8.99 9.86
N SER A 353 -6.81 -8.74 10.27
CA SER A 353 -7.25 -8.75 11.67
C SER A 353 -8.77 -8.79 11.80
N LEU A 354 -9.25 -9.18 13.00
CA LEU A 354 -10.66 -9.09 13.35
C LEU A 354 -11.18 -7.65 13.25
N GLY A 355 -10.38 -6.66 13.65
CA GLY A 355 -10.74 -5.26 13.51
C GLY A 355 -10.97 -4.84 12.06
N GLN A 356 -10.15 -5.35 11.12
CA GLN A 356 -10.37 -5.13 9.68
C GLN A 356 -11.65 -5.79 9.19
N ARG A 357 -11.95 -7.02 9.62
CA ARG A 357 -13.21 -7.71 9.30
C ARG A 357 -14.42 -6.89 9.75
N ASP A 358 -14.38 -6.37 10.96
CA ASP A 358 -15.49 -5.61 11.53
C ASP A 358 -15.68 -4.25 10.84
N GLU A 359 -14.60 -3.56 10.49
CA GLU A 359 -14.65 -2.33 9.69
C GLU A 359 -15.25 -2.58 8.29
N VAL A 360 -14.90 -3.68 7.65
CA VAL A 360 -15.47 -4.08 6.37
C VAL A 360 -16.97 -4.36 6.49
N ARG A 361 -17.39 -5.13 7.50
CA ARG A 361 -18.82 -5.39 7.76
C ARG A 361 -19.60 -4.10 7.97
N LYS A 362 -19.08 -3.15 8.73
CA LYS A 362 -19.67 -1.82 8.89
C LYS A 362 -19.79 -1.05 7.57
N ALA A 363 -18.75 -1.12 6.72
CA ALA A 363 -18.76 -0.47 5.41
C ALA A 363 -19.81 -1.09 4.47
N ILE A 364 -19.96 -2.42 4.47
CA ILE A 364 -20.98 -3.12 3.69
C ILE A 364 -22.38 -2.72 4.18
N GLU A 365 -22.61 -2.67 5.49
CA GLU A 365 -23.89 -2.25 6.05
C GLU A 365 -24.24 -0.81 5.68
N ALA A 366 -23.27 0.09 5.69
CA ALA A 366 -23.46 1.45 5.20
C ALA A 366 -23.83 1.50 3.69
N LEU A 367 -23.25 0.62 2.87
CA LEU A 367 -23.59 0.51 1.44
C LEU A 367 -25.01 -0.01 1.21
N ARG A 368 -25.52 -0.89 2.05
CA ARG A 368 -26.89 -1.44 1.97
C ARG A 368 -27.97 -0.37 2.06
N THR A 369 -27.66 0.82 2.52
CA THR A 369 -28.61 1.96 2.48
C THR A 369 -28.90 2.44 1.06
N SER A 370 -28.04 2.14 0.08
CA SER A 370 -28.11 2.65 -1.29
C SER A 370 -27.87 1.58 -2.38
N ALA A 371 -27.57 0.35 -1.98
CA ALA A 371 -27.28 -0.75 -2.88
C ALA A 371 -27.73 -2.08 -2.27
N ASP A 372 -28.14 -3.03 -3.10
CA ASP A 372 -28.46 -4.39 -2.69
C ASP A 372 -27.26 -5.30 -2.86
N ILE A 373 -27.07 -6.25 -1.95
CA ILE A 373 -26.06 -7.30 -2.13
C ILE A 373 -26.55 -8.24 -3.22
N VAL A 374 -25.80 -8.36 -4.31
CA VAL A 374 -26.12 -9.25 -5.44
C VAL A 374 -25.37 -10.58 -5.38
N TYR A 375 -24.30 -10.65 -4.59
CA TYR A 375 -23.54 -11.86 -4.33
C TYR A 375 -22.83 -11.78 -2.97
N GLY A 376 -22.73 -12.96 -2.27
CA GLY A 376 -22.03 -13.11 -1.00
C GLY A 376 -22.89 -12.74 0.21
N ASP A 377 -22.50 -13.25 1.36
CA ASP A 377 -23.12 -12.92 2.66
C ASP A 377 -22.04 -12.38 3.62
N PRO A 378 -22.10 -11.10 4.00
CA PRO A 378 -21.14 -10.53 4.95
C PRO A 378 -21.24 -11.11 6.36
N ALA A 379 -22.38 -11.73 6.70
CA ALA A 379 -22.59 -12.31 8.02
C ALA A 379 -22.08 -13.76 8.10
N HIS A 380 -22.02 -14.46 6.96
CA HIS A 380 -21.69 -15.87 6.93
C HIS A 380 -20.60 -16.15 5.89
N VAL A 381 -19.63 -17.00 6.26
CA VAL A 381 -18.56 -17.49 5.36
C VAL A 381 -18.28 -18.94 5.65
N GLU A 382 -18.26 -19.76 4.60
CA GLU A 382 -17.76 -21.13 4.69
C GLU A 382 -16.24 -21.12 4.61
N VAL A 383 -15.58 -21.81 5.54
CA VAL A 383 -14.13 -21.75 5.71
C VAL A 383 -13.55 -23.17 5.68
N VAL A 384 -12.52 -23.36 4.88
CA VAL A 384 -11.77 -24.64 4.78
C VAL A 384 -10.60 -24.59 5.76
N GLY A 385 -10.47 -25.62 6.60
CA GLY A 385 -9.29 -25.84 7.45
C GLY A 385 -9.12 -24.87 8.62
N ALA A 386 -10.11 -23.99 8.88
CA ALA A 386 -10.05 -23.00 9.96
C ALA A 386 -11.44 -22.78 10.61
N ASP A 387 -11.47 -21.97 11.66
CA ASP A 387 -12.69 -21.58 12.39
C ASP A 387 -13.12 -20.17 11.98
N ALA A 388 -14.28 -20.04 11.34
CA ALA A 388 -14.83 -18.77 10.86
C ALA A 388 -15.10 -17.75 11.96
N GLU A 389 -15.43 -18.22 13.19
CA GLU A 389 -15.71 -17.32 14.32
C GLU A 389 -14.43 -16.74 14.93
N ARG A 390 -13.36 -17.53 14.95
CA ARG A 390 -12.08 -17.15 15.53
C ARG A 390 -11.20 -16.37 14.58
N GLY A 391 -11.21 -16.71 13.28
CA GLY A 391 -10.42 -16.05 12.27
C GLY A 391 -11.09 -14.80 11.68
N ALA A 392 -10.31 -13.98 11.01
CA ALA A 392 -10.78 -12.76 10.36
C ALA A 392 -11.34 -13.00 8.95
N PHE A 393 -12.08 -14.10 8.77
CA PHE A 393 -12.64 -14.47 7.48
C PHE A 393 -13.87 -13.65 7.09
N LEU A 394 -14.02 -13.42 5.80
CA LEU A 394 -15.17 -12.73 5.22
C LEU A 394 -15.45 -13.28 3.82
N SER A 395 -16.72 -13.50 3.50
CA SER A 395 -17.13 -13.87 2.14
C SER A 395 -16.87 -12.72 1.16
N PRO A 396 -16.31 -12.98 -0.05
CA PRO A 396 -16.28 -11.96 -1.09
C PRO A 396 -17.72 -11.56 -1.44
N SER A 397 -17.98 -10.25 -1.51
CA SER A 397 -19.33 -9.74 -1.70
C SER A 397 -19.39 -8.68 -2.79
N CYS A 398 -20.49 -8.69 -3.56
CA CYS A 398 -20.79 -7.68 -4.58
C CYS A 398 -22.11 -6.99 -4.24
N SER A 399 -22.16 -5.68 -4.45
CA SER A 399 -23.38 -4.88 -4.31
C SER A 399 -23.73 -4.21 -5.64
N GLY A 400 -24.99 -4.22 -6.01
CA GLY A 400 -25.55 -3.54 -7.18
C GLY A 400 -26.50 -2.40 -6.80
N PRO A 401 -26.91 -1.55 -7.76
CA PRO A 401 -27.90 -0.53 -7.48
C PRO A 401 -29.19 -1.17 -7.00
N ALA A 402 -29.75 -0.64 -5.91
CA ALA A 402 -31.08 -1.05 -5.48
C ALA A 402 -32.09 -0.81 -6.61
N PRO A 403 -33.04 -1.73 -6.87
CA PRO A 403 -34.11 -1.49 -7.82
C PRO A 403 -34.80 -0.18 -7.48
N ALA A 404 -35.07 0.63 -8.49
CA ALA A 404 -35.73 1.93 -8.30
C ALA A 404 -37.04 1.69 -7.51
N ARG A 405 -37.05 2.06 -6.23
CA ARG A 405 -38.32 2.05 -5.49
C ARG A 405 -39.25 3.02 -6.21
N PRO A 406 -40.44 2.60 -6.58
CA PRO A 406 -41.40 3.52 -7.16
C PRO A 406 -41.58 4.67 -6.17
N SER A 407 -41.15 5.87 -6.58
CA SER A 407 -41.33 7.05 -5.75
C SER A 407 -42.85 7.24 -5.66
N ARG A 408 -43.40 7.06 -4.45
CA ARG A 408 -44.73 7.60 -4.12
C ARG A 408 -44.60 9.12 -4.07
N THR A 409 -44.43 9.74 -5.20
CA THR A 409 -44.57 11.19 -5.35
C THR A 409 -46.06 11.45 -5.49
N THR A 410 -46.75 11.63 -4.37
CA THR A 410 -48.01 12.38 -4.35
C THR A 410 -47.64 13.82 -4.69
N TRP A 411 -47.74 14.15 -5.98
CA TRP A 411 -47.70 15.52 -6.45
C TRP A 411 -49.00 16.19 -6.00
N SER A 412 -48.97 16.92 -4.92
CA SER A 412 -49.96 17.93 -4.63
C SER A 412 -49.71 19.10 -5.60
N ARG A 413 -50.70 19.35 -6.39
CA ARG A 413 -50.75 20.37 -7.44
C ARG A 413 -51.11 21.72 -6.79
N SER A 414 -50.13 22.50 -6.36
CA SER A 414 -50.24 23.97 -6.24
C SER A 414 -48.85 24.57 -5.99
N ASP A 415 -48.24 25.15 -6.99
CA ASP A 415 -47.79 26.53 -7.02
C ASP A 415 -47.00 26.79 -8.33
N ARG A 416 -47.53 27.79 -9.03
CA ARG A 416 -46.92 28.33 -10.23
C ARG A 416 -45.90 29.36 -9.87
N SER A 417 -44.66 29.22 -10.34
CA SER A 417 -43.94 30.29 -11.03
C SER A 417 -42.54 29.82 -11.48
N PRO A 418 -42.11 30.26 -12.67
CA PRO A 418 -40.90 29.75 -13.29
C PRO A 418 -39.72 30.68 -13.05
N ARG A 419 -38.61 30.15 -12.54
CA ARG A 419 -37.26 30.66 -12.86
C ARG A 419 -36.32 29.50 -12.97
N CYS A 420 -35.94 29.19 -14.20
CA CYS A 420 -34.82 28.32 -14.49
C CYS A 420 -33.52 29.03 -14.12
N SER A 421 -32.79 28.47 -13.19
CA SER A 421 -31.33 28.65 -13.08
C SER A 421 -30.71 27.27 -13.22
N PRO A 422 -29.65 27.08 -14.02
CA PRO A 422 -28.99 25.80 -14.11
C PRO A 422 -28.21 25.58 -12.83
N SER A 423 -28.73 24.76 -11.92
CA SER A 423 -28.04 24.29 -10.76
C SER A 423 -27.01 23.24 -11.14
N GLU A 424 -25.76 23.47 -10.74
CA GLU A 424 -24.66 22.52 -10.82
C GLU A 424 -25.02 21.14 -10.30
N PRO A 425 -24.47 20.05 -10.90
CA PRO A 425 -24.67 18.72 -10.37
C PRO A 425 -24.04 18.61 -8.99
N SER A 426 -24.86 18.37 -7.99
CA SER A 426 -24.44 18.14 -6.61
C SER A 426 -23.39 17.03 -6.58
N ARG A 427 -22.14 17.39 -6.32
CA ARG A 427 -21.07 16.49 -5.99
C ARG A 427 -21.40 15.87 -4.61
N ARG A 428 -22.06 14.71 -4.59
CA ARG A 428 -22.16 13.92 -3.38
C ARG A 428 -20.74 13.41 -3.06
N ARG A 429 -20.12 13.93 -2.02
CA ARG A 429 -18.88 13.41 -1.45
C ARG A 429 -19.19 12.05 -0.83
N TRP A 430 -18.66 11.01 -1.44
CA TRP A 430 -18.63 9.68 -0.87
C TRP A 430 -17.29 9.48 -0.21
N THR A 431 -17.25 9.37 1.12
CA THR A 431 -16.04 8.99 1.85
C THR A 431 -16.02 7.49 2.01
N TRP A 432 -15.02 6.85 1.43
CA TRP A 432 -14.79 5.41 1.53
C TRP A 432 -13.61 5.13 2.46
N ARG A 433 -13.73 4.09 3.32
CA ARG A 433 -12.61 3.58 4.13
C ARG A 433 -12.00 2.35 3.44
N PRO A 434 -10.65 2.19 3.44
CA PRO A 434 -9.99 1.05 2.81
C PRO A 434 -10.17 -0.21 3.66
N GLY A 435 -10.34 -1.33 3.01
CA GLY A 435 -10.25 -2.64 3.64
C GLY A 435 -11.45 -3.52 3.44
N ALA A 436 -11.93 -3.74 2.21
CA ALA A 436 -12.88 -4.80 1.96
C ALA A 436 -12.99 -5.23 0.51
N ALA A 437 -13.14 -6.52 0.32
CA ALA A 437 -13.59 -7.12 -0.93
C ALA A 437 -15.10 -6.88 -1.16
N ALA A 438 -15.54 -5.62 -1.13
CA ALA A 438 -16.89 -5.24 -1.55
C ALA A 438 -16.78 -4.47 -2.86
N VAL A 439 -17.31 -5.04 -3.92
CA VAL A 439 -17.38 -4.40 -5.23
C VAL A 439 -18.76 -3.79 -5.40
N TRP A 440 -18.78 -2.49 -5.69
CA TRP A 440 -20.01 -1.77 -6.05
C TRP A 440 -20.03 -1.59 -7.56
N TRP A 441 -21.18 -1.89 -8.22
CA TRP A 441 -21.33 -1.65 -9.64
C TRP A 441 -22.50 -0.74 -9.95
N ARG A 442 -22.40 0.01 -11.06
CA ARG A 442 -23.41 0.97 -11.52
C ARG A 442 -23.80 0.68 -12.97
N ARG A 443 -25.09 0.68 -13.24
CA ARG A 443 -25.63 0.73 -14.59
C ARG A 443 -25.38 2.11 -15.20
N SER A 444 -24.81 2.18 -16.39
CA SER A 444 -24.72 3.43 -17.15
C SER A 444 -26.03 3.63 -17.91
N PRO A 445 -26.62 4.83 -17.93
CA PRO A 445 -27.79 5.08 -18.78
C PRO A 445 -27.43 4.89 -20.25
N PRO A 446 -28.40 4.50 -21.12
CA PRO A 446 -28.16 4.33 -22.54
C PRO A 446 -27.64 5.65 -23.13
N THR A 447 -26.48 5.62 -23.73
CA THR A 447 -25.91 6.76 -24.44
C THR A 447 -26.67 6.91 -25.76
N THR A 448 -27.40 8.01 -25.91
CA THR A 448 -27.89 8.45 -27.24
C THR A 448 -26.68 8.57 -28.16
N ARG A 449 -26.70 7.85 -29.29
CA ARG A 449 -25.63 7.82 -30.28
C ARG A 449 -25.13 9.24 -30.58
N ARG A 450 -23.96 9.58 -30.13
CA ARG A 450 -23.10 10.61 -30.74
C ARG A 450 -21.92 9.88 -31.37
N SER A 451 -21.66 10.19 -32.62
CA SER A 451 -20.57 9.67 -33.43
C SER A 451 -19.23 9.69 -32.69
N PRO A 452 -18.35 8.69 -32.89
CA PRO A 452 -17.09 8.61 -32.22
C PRO A 452 -16.21 9.79 -32.58
N ALA A 453 -15.80 10.56 -31.56
CA ALA A 453 -14.71 11.51 -31.70
C ALA A 453 -13.43 10.73 -31.98
N ARG A 454 -12.90 10.84 -33.20
CA ARG A 454 -11.57 10.31 -33.56
C ARG A 454 -10.53 10.99 -32.66
N TRP A 455 -9.80 10.20 -31.90
CA TRP A 455 -8.56 10.65 -31.31
C TRP A 455 -7.58 10.99 -32.43
N PRO A 456 -6.89 12.16 -32.40
CA PRO A 456 -5.85 12.46 -33.40
C PRO A 456 -4.72 11.48 -33.22
N ALA A 457 -4.34 10.81 -34.32
CA ALA A 457 -3.15 9.98 -34.38
C ALA A 457 -1.93 10.86 -34.02
N GLY A 458 -1.11 10.36 -33.08
CA GLY A 458 0.06 11.06 -32.60
C GLY A 458 1.01 11.46 -33.72
N SER A 459 1.30 12.74 -33.82
CA SER A 459 2.39 13.28 -34.62
C SER A 459 3.71 12.84 -34.00
N ARG A 460 4.50 12.09 -34.77
CA ARG A 460 5.92 11.83 -34.49
C ARG A 460 6.68 13.17 -34.43
N PRO A 461 7.60 13.38 -33.47
CA PRO A 461 8.50 14.52 -33.55
C PRO A 461 9.45 14.30 -34.73
N GLY A 462 9.37 15.19 -35.72
CA GLY A 462 10.32 15.28 -36.79
C GLY A 462 11.66 15.79 -36.27
N THR A 463 12.72 15.10 -36.65
CA THR A 463 14.09 15.59 -36.63
C THR A 463 14.19 16.85 -37.48
N ALA A 464 14.45 17.98 -36.86
CA ALA A 464 14.99 19.15 -37.57
C ALA A 464 16.30 19.50 -36.91
N GLY A 465 17.37 19.30 -37.70
CA GLY A 465 18.67 19.84 -37.40
C GLY A 465 18.69 21.37 -37.66
N CYS A 466 19.36 22.04 -36.80
CA CYS A 466 20.35 23.10 -36.93
C CYS A 466 20.82 23.44 -35.52
#